data_90ae2c4e588c1ebca418d75b43d22741
#
_entry.id   90ae2c4e588c1ebca418d75b43d22741
#
_cell.length_a   1.000
_cell.length_b   1.000
_cell.length_c   1.000
_cell.angle_alpha   90.00
_cell.angle_beta   90.00
_cell.angle_gamma   90.00
#
_symmetry.space_group_name_H-M   'P 1'
#
loop_
_entity.id
_entity.type
_entity.pdbx_description
1 polymer ?
#
loop_
_entity_poly.entity_id
_entity_poly.type
_entity_poly.pdbx_seq_one_letter_code
_entity_poly.pdbx_strand_id
1 'polypeptide(L)'
;MDLQAWDNIISIASNAVTALSVVGGVIFGGVKLQEIVKTRKMEQAFASAIALKDEIDATRGRYNRMRFDLTRIMTFIDTLAKTGQKVDQESYYQIQGSLRDMAENTFCIGSCFVKVRHYNVAIKQPAWEPFNALLHSAGETQIAISKLINLIMQALLKEQITAEEFETIRNLYDEHGERMKGVNYAIAGIDIIKFDDLFDFSKVNKKSRD
;
A
#
# COMPACT_ATOMS: atom_id res chain seq x y z
N MET A 1 -47.27 -16.14 -61.30
CA MET A 1 -46.41 -15.66 -60.24
C MET A 1 -45.15 -16.49 -60.32
N ASP A 2 -44.06 -15.87 -60.62
CA ASP A 2 -42.80 -16.54 -60.97
C ASP A 2 -42.11 -17.11 -59.74
N LEU A 3 -41.81 -18.41 -59.71
CA LEU A 3 -41.14 -19.07 -58.60
C LEU A 3 -39.82 -18.36 -58.23
N GLN A 4 -39.11 -17.80 -59.18
CA GLN A 4 -37.90 -17.03 -59.00
C GLN A 4 -38.11 -15.74 -58.17
N ALA A 5 -39.28 -15.10 -58.32
CA ALA A 5 -39.60 -13.92 -57.53
C ALA A 5 -39.82 -14.24 -56.04
N TRP A 6 -40.42 -15.42 -55.75
CA TRP A 6 -40.59 -15.91 -54.39
C TRP A 6 -39.27 -16.29 -53.73
N ASP A 7 -38.34 -16.97 -54.40
CA ASP A 7 -37.02 -17.32 -53.91
C ASP A 7 -36.18 -16.08 -53.62
N ASN A 8 -36.26 -15.05 -54.45
CA ASN A 8 -35.57 -13.78 -54.23
C ASN A 8 -36.12 -13.05 -52.99
N ILE A 9 -37.44 -13.04 -52.79
CA ILE A 9 -38.05 -12.39 -51.62
C ILE A 9 -37.67 -13.12 -50.31
N ILE A 10 -37.67 -14.46 -50.32
CA ILE A 10 -37.27 -15.28 -49.18
C ILE A 10 -35.78 -15.09 -48.86
N SER A 11 -34.92 -15.04 -49.86
CA SER A 11 -33.48 -14.81 -49.71
C SER A 11 -33.18 -13.42 -49.14
N ILE A 12 -33.86 -12.37 -49.62
CA ILE A 12 -33.71 -11.01 -49.10
C ILE A 12 -34.21 -10.92 -47.66
N ALA A 13 -35.33 -11.53 -47.32
CA ALA A 13 -35.87 -11.54 -45.97
C ALA A 13 -34.94 -12.30 -44.99
N SER A 14 -34.41 -13.45 -45.40
CA SER A 14 -33.45 -14.24 -44.61
C SER A 14 -32.16 -13.49 -44.35
N ASN A 15 -31.61 -12.83 -45.39
CA ASN A 15 -30.40 -12.02 -45.25
C ASN A 15 -30.62 -10.79 -44.36
N ALA A 16 -31.77 -10.15 -44.44
CA ALA A 16 -32.14 -9.02 -43.58
C ALA A 16 -32.28 -9.44 -42.11
N VAL A 17 -32.92 -10.59 -41.84
CA VAL A 17 -33.02 -11.15 -40.46
C VAL A 17 -31.65 -11.52 -39.92
N THR A 18 -30.79 -12.13 -40.71
CA THR A 18 -29.42 -12.49 -40.32
C THR A 18 -28.60 -11.23 -40.03
N ALA A 19 -28.68 -10.21 -40.90
CA ALA A 19 -27.96 -8.94 -40.65
C ALA A 19 -28.44 -8.22 -39.40
N LEU A 20 -29.77 -8.19 -39.17
CA LEU A 20 -30.32 -7.60 -37.92
C LEU A 20 -29.93 -8.39 -36.66
N SER A 21 -29.85 -9.72 -36.76
CA SER A 21 -29.42 -10.56 -35.64
C SER A 21 -27.94 -10.36 -35.31
N VAL A 22 -27.08 -10.22 -36.31
CA VAL A 22 -25.66 -9.94 -36.12
C VAL A 22 -25.46 -8.55 -35.53
N VAL A 23 -26.12 -7.52 -36.08
CA VAL A 23 -26.04 -6.15 -35.56
C VAL A 23 -26.61 -6.07 -34.15
N GLY A 24 -27.73 -6.69 -33.87
CA GLY A 24 -28.31 -6.80 -32.52
C GLY A 24 -27.36 -7.51 -31.55
N GLY A 25 -26.77 -8.62 -31.94
CA GLY A 25 -25.80 -9.37 -31.13
C GLY A 25 -24.56 -8.58 -30.82
N VAL A 26 -24.03 -7.82 -31.76
CA VAL A 26 -22.85 -6.96 -31.54
C VAL A 26 -23.17 -5.78 -30.61
N ILE A 27 -24.32 -5.14 -30.76
CA ILE A 27 -24.74 -4.02 -29.92
C ILE A 27 -25.03 -4.51 -28.49
N PHE A 28 -25.82 -5.57 -28.33
CA PHE A 28 -26.14 -6.14 -27.01
C PHE A 28 -24.90 -6.74 -26.32
N GLY A 29 -24.06 -7.43 -27.09
CA GLY A 29 -22.79 -7.95 -26.59
C GLY A 29 -21.84 -6.85 -26.12
N GLY A 30 -21.73 -5.78 -26.91
CA GLY A 30 -20.91 -4.62 -26.60
C GLY A 30 -21.35 -3.87 -25.33
N VAL A 31 -22.68 -3.66 -25.19
CA VAL A 31 -23.24 -3.01 -23.98
C VAL A 31 -23.02 -3.87 -22.74
N LYS A 32 -23.30 -5.19 -22.80
CA LYS A 32 -23.03 -6.11 -21.69
C LYS A 32 -21.55 -6.19 -21.36
N LEU A 33 -20.67 -6.21 -22.34
CA LEU A 33 -19.23 -6.22 -22.12
C LEU A 33 -18.76 -4.94 -21.41
N GLN A 34 -19.29 -3.78 -21.80
CA GLN A 34 -18.98 -2.52 -21.12
C GLN A 34 -19.49 -2.49 -19.67
N GLU A 35 -20.67 -3.03 -19.41
CA GLU A 35 -21.19 -3.17 -18.04
C GLU A 35 -20.30 -4.08 -17.19
N ILE A 36 -19.92 -5.25 -17.73
CA ILE A 36 -19.00 -6.18 -17.03
C ILE A 36 -17.67 -5.53 -16.74
N VAL A 37 -17.09 -4.80 -17.67
CA VAL A 37 -15.83 -4.08 -17.48
C VAL A 37 -15.96 -3.00 -16.43
N LYS A 38 -17.06 -2.24 -16.41
CA LYS A 38 -17.34 -1.21 -15.38
C LYS A 38 -17.51 -1.83 -14.01
N THR A 39 -18.25 -2.93 -13.90
CA THR A 39 -18.47 -3.65 -12.65
C THR A 39 -17.15 -4.18 -12.10
N ARG A 40 -16.35 -4.86 -12.93
CA ARG A 40 -15.00 -5.35 -12.51
C ARG A 40 -14.07 -4.24 -12.07
N LYS A 41 -14.06 -3.10 -12.77
CA LYS A 41 -13.28 -1.93 -12.34
C LYS A 41 -13.72 -1.43 -10.98
N MET A 42 -15.02 -1.35 -10.72
CA MET A 42 -15.55 -0.93 -9.43
C MET A 42 -15.19 -1.91 -8.32
N GLU A 43 -15.31 -3.21 -8.57
CA GLU A 43 -14.90 -4.27 -7.62
C GLU A 43 -13.41 -4.17 -7.26
N GLN A 44 -12.54 -3.99 -8.26
CA GLN A 44 -11.11 -3.82 -8.06
C GLN A 44 -10.76 -2.54 -7.31
N ALA A 45 -11.46 -1.44 -7.61
CA ALA A 45 -11.32 -0.17 -6.90
C ALA A 45 -11.70 -0.32 -5.44
N PHE A 46 -12.82 -0.96 -5.15
CA PHE A 46 -13.29 -1.23 -3.80
C PHE A 46 -12.33 -2.16 -3.04
N ALA A 47 -11.89 -3.25 -3.67
CA ALA A 47 -10.90 -4.16 -3.09
C ALA A 47 -9.56 -3.44 -2.78
N SER A 48 -9.13 -2.52 -3.65
CA SER A 48 -7.91 -1.74 -3.39
C SER A 48 -8.06 -0.77 -2.21
N ALA A 49 -9.24 -0.18 -2.03
CA ALA A 49 -9.54 0.69 -0.88
C ALA A 49 -9.60 -0.10 0.44
N ILE A 50 -10.21 -1.29 0.43
CA ILE A 50 -10.19 -2.21 1.58
C ILE A 50 -8.73 -2.58 1.90
N ALA A 51 -7.95 -3.00 0.92
CA ALA A 51 -6.56 -3.38 1.14
C ALA A 51 -5.72 -2.23 1.71
N LEU A 52 -5.98 -0.98 1.31
CA LEU A 52 -5.33 0.18 1.92
C LEU A 52 -5.73 0.36 3.38
N LYS A 53 -7.03 0.23 3.70
CA LYS A 53 -7.50 0.34 5.10
C LYS A 53 -6.93 -0.77 5.97
N ASP A 54 -6.94 -2.02 5.49
CA ASP A 54 -6.36 -3.17 6.19
C ASP A 54 -4.86 -2.97 6.43
N GLU A 55 -4.15 -2.40 5.45
CA GLU A 55 -2.73 -2.09 5.56
C GLU A 55 -2.46 -1.01 6.62
N ILE A 56 -3.31 0.02 6.69
CA ILE A 56 -3.23 1.07 7.72
C ILE A 56 -3.45 0.46 9.11
N ASP A 57 -4.45 -0.42 9.26
CA ASP A 57 -4.75 -1.09 10.52
C ASP A 57 -3.60 -2.02 10.96
N ALA A 58 -3.02 -2.76 10.01
CA ALA A 58 -1.87 -3.63 10.27
C ALA A 58 -0.59 -2.85 10.63
N THR A 59 -0.44 -1.62 10.16
CA THR A 59 0.76 -0.79 10.36
C THR A 59 1.03 -0.51 11.83
N ARG A 60 -0.02 -0.24 12.63
CA ARG A 60 0.13 -0.04 14.09
C ARG A 60 0.76 -1.26 14.76
N GLY A 61 0.29 -2.46 14.43
CA GLY A 61 0.83 -3.70 14.97
C GLY A 61 2.29 -3.94 14.57
N ARG A 62 2.64 -3.66 13.31
CA ARG A 62 4.00 -3.77 12.80
C ARG A 62 4.95 -2.78 13.47
N TYR A 63 4.55 -1.54 13.65
CA TYR A 63 5.37 -0.54 14.34
C TYR A 63 5.59 -0.86 15.83
N ASN A 64 4.58 -1.40 16.50
CA ASN A 64 4.76 -1.86 17.88
C ASN A 64 5.77 -3.01 17.98
N ARG A 65 5.73 -3.95 17.04
CA ARG A 65 6.72 -5.04 16.96
C ARG A 65 8.11 -4.49 16.65
N MET A 66 8.23 -3.61 15.69
CA MET A 66 9.48 -2.93 15.32
C MET A 66 10.09 -2.21 16.53
N ARG A 67 9.29 -1.47 17.30
CA ARG A 67 9.74 -0.79 18.51
C ARG A 67 10.30 -1.77 19.54
N PHE A 68 9.63 -2.91 19.74
CA PHE A 68 10.11 -3.94 20.66
C PHE A 68 11.46 -4.51 20.21
N ASP A 69 11.59 -4.85 18.93
CA ASP A 69 12.83 -5.39 18.38
C ASP A 69 13.96 -4.35 18.42
N LEU A 70 13.70 -3.09 18.11
CA LEU A 70 14.67 -2.01 18.23
C LEU A 70 15.14 -1.80 19.69
N THR A 71 14.22 -1.87 20.67
CA THR A 71 14.59 -1.76 22.08
C THR A 71 15.57 -2.88 22.48
N ARG A 72 15.31 -4.11 22.02
CA ARG A 72 16.19 -5.26 22.25
C ARG A 72 17.55 -5.03 21.60
N ILE A 73 17.58 -4.59 20.35
CA ILE A 73 18.82 -4.30 19.61
C ILE A 73 19.62 -3.19 20.32
N MET A 74 18.97 -2.12 20.78
CA MET A 74 19.63 -1.04 21.51
C MET A 74 20.27 -1.54 22.82
N THR A 75 19.67 -2.52 23.48
CA THR A 75 20.29 -3.14 24.68
C THR A 75 21.60 -3.86 24.31
N PHE A 76 21.65 -4.56 23.17
CA PHE A 76 22.90 -5.19 22.69
C PHE A 76 23.96 -4.14 22.33
N ILE A 77 23.57 -3.08 21.64
CA ILE A 77 24.50 -1.98 21.27
C ILE A 77 25.05 -1.28 22.51
N ASP A 78 24.22 -1.03 23.54
CA ASP A 78 24.64 -0.45 24.82
C ASP A 78 25.64 -1.38 25.54
N THR A 79 25.38 -2.69 25.54
CA THR A 79 26.31 -3.67 26.14
C THR A 79 27.63 -3.68 25.39
N LEU A 80 27.62 -3.70 24.05
CA LEU A 80 28.83 -3.64 23.23
C LEU A 80 29.63 -2.36 23.49
N ALA A 81 28.96 -1.20 23.58
CA ALA A 81 29.62 0.08 23.88
C ALA A 81 30.27 0.13 25.27
N LYS A 82 29.65 -0.49 26.30
CA LYS A 82 30.14 -0.48 27.68
C LYS A 82 31.23 -1.51 27.99
N THR A 83 31.10 -2.69 27.37
CA THR A 83 31.95 -3.85 27.73
C THR A 83 32.96 -4.20 26.65
N GLY A 84 32.83 -3.72 25.44
CA GLY A 84 33.58 -4.19 24.25
C GLY A 84 33.36 -5.65 23.93
N GLN A 85 32.37 -6.30 24.55
CA GLN A 85 32.09 -7.71 24.35
C GLN A 85 31.30 -7.89 23.07
N LYS A 86 31.87 -8.58 22.09
CA LYS A 86 31.18 -8.87 20.80
C LYS A 86 29.90 -9.65 21.04
N VAL A 87 28.89 -9.31 20.25
CA VAL A 87 27.66 -10.08 20.15
C VAL A 87 28.02 -11.48 19.63
N ASP A 88 27.48 -12.53 20.25
CA ASP A 88 27.65 -13.88 19.75
C ASP A 88 27.02 -14.06 18.36
N GLN A 89 27.47 -15.07 17.63
CA GLN A 89 27.07 -15.28 16.24
C GLN A 89 25.56 -15.49 16.07
N GLU A 90 24.91 -16.15 17.00
CA GLU A 90 23.46 -16.42 16.95
C GLU A 90 22.69 -15.12 17.14
N SER A 91 23.02 -14.33 18.16
CA SER A 91 22.44 -13.00 18.42
C SER A 91 22.67 -12.04 17.24
N TYR A 92 23.86 -12.08 16.61
CA TYR A 92 24.14 -11.30 15.40
C TYR A 92 23.18 -11.62 14.27
N TYR A 93 22.95 -12.91 13.95
CA TYR A 93 22.02 -13.30 12.89
C TYR A 93 20.56 -12.95 13.25
N GLN A 94 20.15 -13.07 14.49
CA GLN A 94 18.82 -12.64 14.94
C GLN A 94 18.61 -11.14 14.77
N ILE A 95 19.59 -10.32 15.15
CA ILE A 95 19.56 -8.86 14.96
C ILE A 95 19.47 -8.53 13.47
N GLN A 96 20.31 -9.15 12.63
CA GLN A 96 20.31 -8.93 11.19
C GLN A 96 18.97 -9.30 10.55
N GLY A 97 18.36 -10.42 10.97
CA GLY A 97 17.02 -10.82 10.55
C GLY A 97 15.97 -9.79 10.90
N SER A 98 15.94 -9.33 12.16
CA SER A 98 15.02 -8.28 12.62
C SER A 98 15.17 -6.96 11.85
N LEU A 99 16.41 -6.53 11.59
CA LEU A 99 16.68 -5.30 10.82
C LEU A 99 16.22 -5.42 9.36
N ARG A 100 16.41 -6.58 8.73
CA ARG A 100 15.89 -6.85 7.38
C ARG A 100 14.38 -6.80 7.35
N ASP A 101 13.70 -7.48 8.27
CA ASP A 101 12.24 -7.50 8.37
C ASP A 101 11.68 -6.09 8.58
N MET A 102 12.36 -5.25 9.37
CA MET A 102 11.99 -3.84 9.52
C MET A 102 12.11 -3.06 8.22
N ALA A 103 13.18 -3.27 7.45
CA ALA A 103 13.39 -2.60 6.16
C ALA A 103 12.32 -3.00 5.13
N GLU A 104 11.94 -4.27 5.09
CA GLU A 104 10.95 -4.79 4.15
C GLU A 104 9.51 -4.32 4.47
N ASN A 105 9.17 -4.20 5.76
CA ASN A 105 7.78 -3.93 6.20
C ASN A 105 7.33 -2.47 6.10
N THR A 106 8.21 -1.54 5.80
CA THR A 106 7.91 -0.09 5.85
C THR A 106 7.28 0.49 4.58
N PHE A 107 7.35 -0.22 3.43
CA PHE A 107 6.90 0.31 2.12
C PHE A 107 5.43 0.04 1.76
N CYS A 108 4.70 -0.73 2.56
CA CYS A 108 3.41 -1.28 2.14
C CYS A 108 2.30 -0.23 1.99
N ILE A 109 2.22 0.78 2.88
CA ILE A 109 1.18 1.84 2.80
C ILE A 109 1.27 2.62 1.48
N GLY A 110 2.48 3.03 1.08
CA GLY A 110 2.70 3.78 -0.15
C GLY A 110 2.26 2.99 -1.39
N SER A 111 2.58 1.71 -1.44
CA SER A 111 2.19 0.85 -2.57
C SER A 111 0.68 0.62 -2.65
N CYS A 112 0.01 0.45 -1.51
CA CYS A 112 -1.46 0.34 -1.45
C CYS A 112 -2.14 1.66 -1.86
N PHE A 113 -1.60 2.80 -1.44
CA PHE A 113 -2.10 4.12 -1.86
C PHE A 113 -1.98 4.35 -3.37
N VAL A 114 -0.86 3.96 -3.98
CA VAL A 114 -0.69 4.03 -5.45
C VAL A 114 -1.72 3.17 -6.17
N LYS A 115 -2.03 1.95 -5.67
CA LYS A 115 -3.09 1.11 -6.24
C LYS A 115 -4.46 1.78 -6.19
N VAL A 116 -4.83 2.38 -5.06
CA VAL A 116 -6.10 3.11 -4.90
C VAL A 116 -6.20 4.25 -5.94
N ARG A 117 -5.13 5.03 -6.11
CA ARG A 117 -5.08 6.10 -7.13
C ARG A 117 -5.15 5.57 -8.56
N HIS A 118 -4.54 4.41 -8.84
CA HIS A 118 -4.59 3.77 -10.15
C HIS A 118 -6.04 3.49 -10.61
N TYR A 119 -6.93 3.18 -9.68
CA TYR A 119 -8.36 2.97 -9.96
C TYR A 119 -9.20 4.27 -9.90
N ASN A 120 -8.57 5.44 -9.84
CA ASN A 120 -9.24 6.75 -9.71
C ASN A 120 -10.15 6.86 -8.47
N VAL A 121 -9.83 6.14 -7.41
CA VAL A 121 -10.47 6.33 -6.10
C VAL A 121 -9.83 7.54 -5.45
N ALA A 122 -10.64 8.48 -5.01
CA ALA A 122 -10.16 9.66 -4.28
C ALA A 122 -10.39 9.50 -2.77
N ILE A 123 -9.55 10.15 -1.97
CA ILE A 123 -9.80 10.31 -0.54
C ILE A 123 -10.80 11.45 -0.35
N LYS A 124 -11.85 11.25 0.43
CA LYS A 124 -12.84 12.27 0.75
C LYS A 124 -12.28 13.35 1.68
N GLN A 125 -12.86 14.54 1.64
CA GLN A 125 -12.40 15.73 2.37
C GLN A 125 -12.18 15.48 3.89
N PRO A 126 -13.07 14.82 4.63
CA PRO A 126 -12.84 14.58 6.06
C PRO A 126 -11.61 13.74 6.37
N ALA A 127 -11.23 12.83 5.44
CA ALA A 127 -10.11 11.91 5.60
C ALA A 127 -8.81 12.47 5.00
N TRP A 128 -8.86 13.55 4.22
CA TRP A 128 -7.72 14.07 3.47
C TRP A 128 -6.55 14.44 4.38
N GLU A 129 -6.82 15.17 5.45
CA GLU A 129 -5.82 15.63 6.40
C GLU A 129 -5.12 14.47 7.15
N PRO A 130 -5.85 13.52 7.77
CA PRO A 130 -5.24 12.34 8.37
C PRO A 130 -4.45 11.46 7.39
N PHE A 131 -4.93 11.30 6.16
CA PHE A 131 -4.19 10.52 5.14
C PHE A 131 -2.90 11.19 4.71
N ASN A 132 -2.89 12.52 4.50
CA ASN A 132 -1.67 13.25 4.18
C ASN A 132 -0.68 13.23 5.36
N ALA A 133 -1.16 13.40 6.58
CA ALA A 133 -0.34 13.28 7.77
C ALA A 133 0.27 11.87 7.89
N LEU A 134 -0.52 10.81 7.60
CA LEU A 134 -0.02 9.44 7.60
C LEU A 134 1.08 9.22 6.56
N LEU A 135 0.87 9.64 5.32
CA LEU A 135 1.86 9.49 4.25
C LEU A 135 3.16 10.23 4.55
N HIS A 136 3.05 11.46 5.06
CA HIS A 136 4.21 12.25 5.47
C HIS A 136 4.96 11.59 6.62
N SER A 137 4.26 11.27 7.71
CA SER A 137 4.87 10.65 8.90
C SER A 137 5.46 9.27 8.60
N ALA A 138 4.80 8.47 7.74
CA ALA A 138 5.33 7.18 7.30
C ALA A 138 6.62 7.36 6.49
N GLY A 139 6.67 8.32 5.57
CA GLY A 139 7.87 8.65 4.79
C GLY A 139 9.04 9.10 5.68
N GLU A 140 8.79 9.99 6.62
CA GLU A 140 9.79 10.46 7.59
C GLU A 140 10.29 9.33 8.50
N THR A 141 9.39 8.48 8.97
CA THR A 141 9.73 7.31 9.79
C THR A 141 10.60 6.33 9.00
N GLN A 142 10.29 6.13 7.69
CA GLN A 142 11.09 5.31 6.80
C GLN A 142 12.52 5.81 6.65
N ILE A 143 12.70 7.11 6.48
CA ILE A 143 14.04 7.72 6.37
C ILE A 143 14.81 7.53 7.68
N ALA A 144 14.17 7.76 8.83
CA ALA A 144 14.80 7.61 10.14
C ALA A 144 15.20 6.16 10.40
N ILE A 145 14.33 5.19 10.15
CA ILE A 145 14.65 3.77 10.36
C ILE A 145 15.77 3.28 9.43
N SER A 146 15.80 3.73 8.19
CA SER A 146 16.85 3.35 7.24
C SER A 146 18.23 3.85 7.69
N LYS A 147 18.31 5.07 8.19
CA LYS A 147 19.54 5.62 8.79
C LYS A 147 19.97 4.83 10.01
N LEU A 148 19.03 4.56 10.92
CA LEU A 148 19.28 3.81 12.14
C LEU A 148 19.78 2.39 11.86
N ILE A 149 19.13 1.66 10.94
CA ILE A 149 19.54 0.32 10.49
C ILE A 149 20.99 0.34 10.00
N ASN A 150 21.33 1.29 9.12
CA ASN A 150 22.67 1.41 8.57
C ASN A 150 23.74 1.63 9.64
N LEU A 151 23.48 2.49 10.62
CA LEU A 151 24.43 2.74 11.71
C LEU A 151 24.55 1.54 12.66
N ILE A 152 23.45 0.88 13.00
CA ILE A 152 23.47 -0.34 13.79
C ILE A 152 24.29 -1.43 13.09
N MET A 153 24.07 -1.64 11.78
CA MET A 153 24.84 -2.62 11.02
C MET A 153 26.33 -2.30 11.01
N GLN A 154 26.71 -1.04 10.83
CA GLN A 154 28.11 -0.60 10.93
C GLN A 154 28.71 -0.82 12.30
N ALA A 155 27.94 -0.53 13.37
CA ALA A 155 28.37 -0.73 14.75
C ALA A 155 28.62 -2.21 15.08
N LEU A 156 27.75 -3.11 14.58
CA LEU A 156 27.87 -4.56 14.80
C LEU A 156 29.11 -5.18 14.12
N LEU A 157 29.64 -4.52 13.07
CA LEU A 157 30.86 -4.98 12.39
C LEU A 157 32.14 -4.54 13.09
N LYS A 158 32.06 -3.59 14.04
CA LYS A 158 33.23 -3.06 14.76
C LYS A 158 33.56 -3.93 15.96
N GLU A 159 34.83 -3.86 16.38
CA GLU A 159 35.29 -4.49 17.63
C GLU A 159 34.93 -3.67 18.86
N GLN A 160 34.85 -2.35 18.69
CA GLN A 160 34.46 -1.40 19.73
C GLN A 160 33.62 -0.28 19.10
N ILE A 161 32.68 0.22 19.87
CA ILE A 161 31.85 1.38 19.53
C ILE A 161 32.31 2.53 20.40
N THR A 162 32.59 3.68 19.79
CA THR A 162 32.93 4.89 20.56
C THR A 162 31.67 5.45 21.24
N ALA A 163 31.87 6.23 22.33
CA ALA A 163 30.76 6.90 23.02
C ALA A 163 29.97 7.84 22.08
N GLU A 164 30.66 8.51 21.15
CA GLU A 164 30.03 9.39 20.16
C GLU A 164 29.14 8.60 19.15
N GLU A 165 29.61 7.45 18.69
CA GLU A 165 28.83 6.57 17.81
C GLU A 165 27.60 6.03 18.52
N PHE A 166 27.75 5.62 19.78
CA PHE A 166 26.62 5.15 20.59
C PHE A 166 25.56 6.25 20.77
N GLU A 167 25.98 7.47 21.13
CA GLU A 167 25.06 8.61 21.27
C GLU A 167 24.38 8.96 19.93
N THR A 168 25.09 8.84 18.81
CA THR A 168 24.51 9.05 17.48
C THR A 168 23.40 8.03 17.18
N ILE A 169 23.66 6.74 17.46
CA ILE A 169 22.66 5.68 17.29
C ILE A 169 21.45 5.91 18.21
N ARG A 170 21.69 6.28 19.47
CA ARG A 170 20.67 6.56 20.46
C ARG A 170 19.77 7.73 20.04
N ASN A 171 20.36 8.83 19.60
CA ASN A 171 19.62 10.00 19.13
C ASN A 171 18.71 9.65 17.94
N LEU A 172 19.18 8.82 16.98
CA LEU A 172 18.35 8.35 15.89
C LEU A 172 17.25 7.37 16.32
N TYR A 173 17.52 6.54 17.32
CA TYR A 173 16.51 5.68 17.92
C TYR A 173 15.39 6.51 18.57
N ASP A 174 15.74 7.54 19.32
CA ASP A 174 14.78 8.45 19.95
C ASP A 174 14.00 9.26 18.90
N GLU A 175 14.69 9.78 17.87
CA GLU A 175 14.06 10.47 16.74
C GLU A 175 13.06 9.56 16.02
N HIS A 176 13.42 8.30 15.74
CA HIS A 176 12.51 7.33 15.15
C HIS A 176 11.28 7.09 16.03
N GLY A 177 11.46 6.99 17.35
CA GLY A 177 10.37 6.86 18.32
C GLY A 177 9.37 8.02 18.27
N GLU A 178 9.85 9.25 18.17
CA GLU A 178 9.00 10.44 18.03
C GLU A 178 8.23 10.46 16.69
N ARG A 179 8.89 10.11 15.59
CA ARG A 179 8.26 10.02 14.27
C ARG A 179 7.16 8.95 14.22
N MET A 180 7.34 7.82 14.91
CA MET A 180 6.31 6.79 15.05
C MET A 180 5.05 7.29 15.77
N LYS A 181 5.17 8.23 16.70
CA LYS A 181 4.00 8.86 17.33
C LYS A 181 3.14 9.58 16.30
N GLY A 182 3.76 10.31 15.36
CA GLY A 182 3.08 10.97 14.27
C GLY A 182 2.25 10.01 13.42
N VAL A 183 2.82 8.84 13.08
CA VAL A 183 2.10 7.77 12.35
C VAL A 183 0.90 7.28 13.16
N ASN A 184 1.07 7.00 14.45
CA ASN A 184 -0.02 6.52 15.31
C ASN A 184 -1.15 7.55 15.45
N TYR A 185 -0.83 8.84 15.55
CA TYR A 185 -1.83 9.92 15.59
C TYR A 185 -2.61 10.00 14.27
N ALA A 186 -1.92 9.91 13.13
CA ALA A 186 -2.55 9.93 11.82
C ALA A 186 -3.48 8.71 11.61
N ILE A 187 -3.06 7.51 12.03
CA ILE A 187 -3.90 6.30 12.00
C ILE A 187 -5.13 6.50 12.90
N ALA A 188 -4.97 7.02 14.11
CA ALA A 188 -6.10 7.29 15.01
C ALA A 188 -7.10 8.28 14.38
N GLY A 189 -6.63 9.29 13.65
CA GLY A 189 -7.47 10.22 12.90
C GLY A 189 -8.25 9.56 11.78
N ILE A 190 -7.70 8.51 11.13
CA ILE A 190 -8.39 7.74 10.10
C ILE A 190 -9.43 6.77 10.73
N ASP A 191 -9.09 6.14 11.84
CA ASP A 191 -9.92 5.13 12.50
C ASP A 191 -11.28 5.65 12.99
N ILE A 192 -11.37 6.94 13.29
CA ILE A 192 -12.64 7.57 13.71
C ILE A 192 -13.59 7.85 12.54
N ILE A 193 -13.12 7.75 11.29
CA ILE A 193 -13.89 8.02 10.07
C ILE A 193 -14.45 6.69 9.55
N LYS A 194 -15.74 6.65 9.25
CA LYS A 194 -16.36 5.46 8.66
C LYS A 194 -15.80 5.18 7.26
N PHE A 195 -15.72 3.91 6.87
CA PHE A 195 -15.17 3.50 5.58
C PHE A 195 -15.81 4.24 4.39
N ASP A 196 -17.14 4.39 4.40
CA ASP A 196 -17.88 5.10 3.34
C ASP A 196 -17.55 6.59 3.26
N ASP A 197 -16.99 7.16 4.33
CA ASP A 197 -16.56 8.57 4.40
C ASP A 197 -15.06 8.73 4.10
N LEU A 198 -14.31 7.62 3.98
CA LEU A 198 -12.88 7.65 3.62
C LEU A 198 -12.68 7.82 2.12
N PHE A 199 -13.47 7.13 1.28
CA PHE A 199 -13.20 6.96 -0.14
C PHE A 199 -14.33 7.47 -1.04
N ASP A 200 -13.96 8.11 -2.15
CA ASP A 200 -14.87 8.54 -3.23
C ASP A 200 -14.61 7.70 -4.49
N PHE A 201 -15.58 6.88 -4.85
CA PHE A 201 -15.55 6.00 -6.01
C PHE A 201 -16.21 6.62 -7.27
N SER A 202 -16.70 7.86 -7.20
CA SER A 202 -17.47 8.49 -8.29
C SER A 202 -16.69 8.65 -9.60
N LYS A 203 -15.36 8.62 -9.53
CA LYS A 203 -14.47 8.79 -10.69
C LYS A 203 -13.93 7.50 -11.29
N VAL A 204 -14.20 6.33 -10.67
CA VAL A 204 -13.65 5.03 -11.09
C VAL A 204 -13.97 4.70 -12.55
N ASN A 205 -15.18 5.01 -13.00
CA ASN A 205 -15.66 4.74 -14.36
C ASN A 205 -15.57 5.93 -15.31
N LYS A 206 -15.05 7.08 -14.86
CA LYS A 206 -14.82 8.23 -15.75
C LYS A 206 -13.53 8.00 -16.53
N LYS A 207 -13.57 8.16 -17.87
CA LYS A 207 -12.34 8.21 -18.68
C LYS A 207 -11.48 9.35 -18.14
N SER A 208 -10.19 9.11 -17.90
CA SER A 208 -9.21 10.18 -17.72
C SER A 208 -9.36 11.09 -18.95
N ARG A 209 -9.69 12.35 -18.74
CA ARG A 209 -9.50 13.36 -19.76
C ARG A 209 -8.02 13.74 -19.66
N ASP A 210 -7.24 13.16 -20.57
CA ASP A 210 -5.90 13.64 -20.86
C ASP A 210 -5.94 15.10 -21.30
#